data_18625621eea3c8414de924a8b6e37b8f
#
_entry.id   18625621eea3c8414de924a8b6e37b8f
#
_cell.length_a   1.000
_cell.length_b   1.000
_cell.length_c   1.000
_cell.angle_alpha   90.00
_cell.angle_beta   90.00
_cell.angle_gamma   90.00
#
_symmetry.space_group_name_H-M   'P 1'
#
loop_
_entity.id
_entity.type
_entity.pdbx_description
1 polymer ?
#
loop_
_entity_poly.entity_id
_entity_poly.type
_entity_poly.pdbx_seq_one_letter_code
_entity_poly.pdbx_strand_id
1 'polypeptide(L)'
;MNKINRKLEYALMALKYMSQKIPGELTTAKEVSDSFHTPFDATARVMQQMAQKGGILRAEYGANGGYQITKDLAKVSIHDLVEVIEGPTALVKCLHKEAPCEIQGTCNIVSPITALNHRLTDFYKSLSLKELLVERVAMPAKKSSEAVAHG
;
A
#
# COMPACT_ATOMS: atom_id res chain seq x y z
N MET A 1 -13.28 -1.44 8.96
CA MET A 1 -12.69 -0.46 8.05
C MET A 1 -11.24 -0.86 7.76
N ASN A 2 -10.91 -0.93 6.50
CA ASN A 2 -9.58 -1.33 6.06
C ASN A 2 -8.58 -0.22 6.46
N LYS A 3 -7.89 -0.43 7.57
CA LYS A 3 -6.85 0.51 8.00
C LYS A 3 -5.57 0.20 7.24
N ILE A 4 -4.95 1.22 6.71
CA ILE A 4 -3.54 1.13 6.30
C ILE A 4 -2.74 0.79 7.56
N ASN A 5 -2.04 -0.33 7.55
CA ASN A 5 -1.23 -0.73 8.69
C ASN A 5 0.15 -0.05 8.65
N ARG A 6 0.87 -0.08 9.77
CA ARG A 6 2.19 0.56 9.89
C ARG A 6 3.21 0.07 8.87
N LYS A 7 3.17 -1.21 8.50
CA LYS A 7 4.10 -1.77 7.50
C LYS A 7 3.89 -1.12 6.14
N LEU A 8 2.62 -0.97 5.73
CA LEU A 8 2.28 -0.31 4.48
C LEU A 8 2.67 1.18 4.51
N GLU A 9 2.45 1.87 5.63
CA GLU A 9 2.91 3.24 5.82
C GLU A 9 4.43 3.36 5.61
N TYR A 10 5.22 2.50 6.24
CA TYR A 10 6.68 2.52 6.07
C TYR A 10 7.13 2.24 4.64
N ALA A 11 6.46 1.32 3.95
CA ALA A 11 6.72 1.05 2.54
C ALA A 11 6.43 2.29 1.67
N LEU A 12 5.31 2.97 1.90
CA LEU A 12 4.95 4.20 1.18
C LEU A 12 5.92 5.34 1.48
N MET A 13 6.35 5.50 2.74
CA MET A 13 7.33 6.51 3.13
C MET A 13 8.68 6.27 2.45
N ALA A 14 9.15 5.02 2.41
CA ALA A 14 10.37 4.65 1.72
C ALA A 14 10.30 4.94 0.21
N LEU A 15 9.22 4.52 -0.44
CA LEU A 15 9.01 4.77 -1.87
C LEU A 15 8.90 6.26 -2.19
N LYS A 16 8.19 7.04 -1.37
CA LYS A 16 8.11 8.50 -1.53
C LYS A 16 9.48 9.14 -1.46
N TYR A 17 10.26 8.80 -0.45
CA TYR A 17 11.62 9.30 -0.28
C TYR A 17 12.51 8.94 -1.48
N MET A 18 12.50 7.67 -1.88
CA MET A 18 13.30 7.18 -3.00
C MET A 18 12.89 7.80 -4.34
N SER A 19 11.59 8.07 -4.53
CA SER A 19 11.09 8.69 -5.77
C SER A 19 11.59 10.11 -6.00
N GLN A 20 12.09 10.77 -4.95
CA GLN A 20 12.63 12.13 -5.01
C GLN A 20 14.13 12.16 -5.29
N LYS A 21 14.79 11.00 -5.28
CA LYS A 21 16.21 10.88 -5.59
C LYS A 21 16.49 10.82 -7.09
N ILE A 22 17.74 11.06 -7.44
CA ILE A 22 18.22 10.88 -8.81
C ILE A 22 18.13 9.39 -9.19
N PRO A 23 17.64 9.04 -10.38
CA PRO A 23 17.58 7.66 -10.84
C PRO A 23 18.93 6.93 -10.70
N GLY A 24 18.90 5.73 -10.08
CA GLY A 24 20.10 4.93 -9.82
C GLY A 24 20.77 5.22 -8.48
N GLU A 25 20.37 6.26 -7.76
CA GLU A 25 20.88 6.54 -6.41
C GLU A 25 20.32 5.52 -5.42
N LEU A 26 21.23 4.92 -4.62
CA LEU A 26 20.86 3.91 -3.64
C LEU A 26 20.34 4.52 -2.34
N THR A 27 19.41 3.85 -1.71
CA THR A 27 18.84 4.21 -0.42
C THR A 27 18.90 3.04 0.53
N THR A 28 19.45 3.24 1.72
CA THR A 28 19.46 2.20 2.76
C THR A 28 18.23 2.31 3.65
N ALA A 29 17.87 1.19 4.30
CA ALA A 29 16.81 1.19 5.30
C ALA A 29 17.16 2.08 6.50
N LYS A 30 18.45 2.17 6.86
CA LYS A 30 18.93 3.06 7.92
C LYS A 30 18.69 4.53 7.56
N GLU A 31 19.00 4.93 6.33
CA GLU A 31 18.76 6.29 5.84
C GLU A 31 17.27 6.67 5.93
N VAL A 32 16.37 5.79 5.54
CA VAL A 32 14.93 6.02 5.65
C VAL A 32 14.48 6.10 7.10
N SER A 33 14.91 5.15 7.94
CA SER A 33 14.52 5.14 9.35
C SER A 33 15.04 6.35 10.11
N ASP A 34 16.24 6.80 9.84
CA ASP A 34 16.83 8.00 10.46
C ASP A 34 16.11 9.28 9.99
N SER A 35 15.74 9.35 8.71
CA SER A 35 15.05 10.53 8.13
C SER A 35 13.63 10.71 8.65
N PHE A 36 12.93 9.62 8.94
CA PHE A 36 11.51 9.67 9.30
C PHE A 36 11.21 9.13 10.69
N HIS A 37 12.24 8.80 11.47
CA HIS A 37 12.11 8.26 12.83
C HIS A 37 11.23 7.00 12.89
N THR A 38 11.35 6.14 11.88
CA THR A 38 10.67 4.85 11.83
C THR A 38 11.52 3.76 12.46
N PRO A 39 10.93 2.69 13.01
CA PRO A 39 11.71 1.56 13.53
C PRO A 39 12.55 0.93 12.42
N PHE A 40 13.87 0.80 12.65
CA PHE A 40 14.80 0.27 11.65
C PHE A 40 14.41 -1.13 11.17
N ASP A 41 14.13 -2.06 12.09
CA ASP A 41 13.80 -3.44 11.72
C ASP A 41 12.55 -3.55 10.85
N ALA A 42 11.52 -2.77 11.18
CA ALA A 42 10.28 -2.74 10.39
C ALA A 42 10.51 -2.12 9.01
N THR A 43 11.27 -1.02 8.95
CA THR A 43 11.63 -0.36 7.68
C THR A 43 12.48 -1.27 6.79
N ALA A 44 13.50 -1.90 7.37
CA ALA A 44 14.35 -2.86 6.65
C ALA A 44 13.54 -4.03 6.08
N ARG A 45 12.60 -4.56 6.87
CA ARG A 45 11.76 -5.69 6.46
C ARG A 45 10.85 -5.33 5.29
N VAL A 46 10.18 -4.17 5.31
CA VAL A 46 9.30 -3.78 4.20
C VAL A 46 10.09 -3.47 2.93
N MET A 47 11.27 -2.88 3.03
CA MET A 47 12.15 -2.67 1.88
C MET A 47 12.62 -4.00 1.28
N GLN A 48 12.98 -4.95 2.12
CA GLN A 48 13.34 -6.31 1.70
C GLN A 48 12.16 -7.02 1.01
N GLN A 49 10.94 -6.92 1.55
CA GLN A 49 9.75 -7.48 0.93
C GLN A 49 9.47 -6.87 -0.45
N MET A 50 9.61 -5.57 -0.61
CA MET A 50 9.45 -4.89 -1.90
C MET A 50 10.49 -5.34 -2.94
N ALA A 51 11.69 -5.70 -2.50
CA ALA A 51 12.71 -6.24 -3.39
C ALA A 51 12.46 -7.71 -3.75
N GLN A 52 12.21 -8.56 -2.75
CA GLN A 52 12.13 -10.00 -2.94
C GLN A 52 10.80 -10.48 -3.51
N LYS A 53 9.68 -9.92 -3.05
CA LYS A 53 8.33 -10.37 -3.44
C LYS A 53 7.75 -9.56 -4.60
N GLY A 54 7.95 -8.27 -4.60
CA GLY A 54 7.32 -7.36 -5.55
C GLY A 54 8.18 -7.00 -6.75
N GLY A 55 9.50 -7.13 -6.63
CA GLY A 55 10.42 -6.62 -7.64
C GLY A 55 10.29 -5.11 -7.87
N ILE A 56 9.68 -4.39 -6.92
CA ILE A 56 9.53 -2.93 -6.96
C ILE A 56 10.88 -2.27 -6.71
N LEU A 57 11.64 -2.84 -5.79
CA LEU A 57 13.02 -2.46 -5.49
C LEU A 57 13.98 -3.53 -5.97
N ARG A 58 15.23 -3.12 -6.17
CA ARG A 58 16.38 -4.02 -6.32
C ARG A 58 17.40 -3.70 -5.24
N ALA A 59 17.90 -4.75 -4.58
CA ALA A 59 18.97 -4.63 -3.61
C ALA A 59 20.34 -4.68 -4.30
N GLU A 60 21.22 -3.79 -3.91
CA GLU A 60 22.64 -3.82 -4.24
C GLU A 60 23.41 -4.12 -2.96
N TYR A 61 24.24 -5.16 -3.01
CA TYR A 61 25.01 -5.63 -1.86
C TYR A 61 26.40 -4.99 -1.81
N GLY A 62 26.99 -4.93 -0.63
CA GLY A 62 28.35 -4.44 -0.40
C GLY A 62 28.40 -3.22 0.52
N ALA A 63 29.61 -2.66 0.71
CA ALA A 63 29.86 -1.53 1.63
C ALA A 63 29.05 -0.27 1.28
N ASN A 64 28.77 -0.05 0.00
CA ASN A 64 27.98 1.06 -0.53
C ASN A 64 26.65 0.57 -1.09
N GLY A 65 26.10 -0.50 -0.50
CA GLY A 65 24.84 -1.10 -0.91
C GLY A 65 23.62 -0.27 -0.53
N GLY A 66 22.48 -0.80 -0.89
CA GLY A 66 21.18 -0.19 -0.64
C GLY A 66 20.14 -0.69 -1.63
N TYR A 67 19.08 0.06 -1.78
CA TYR A 67 17.98 -0.26 -2.69
C TYR A 67 17.79 0.84 -3.72
N GLN A 68 17.33 0.45 -4.89
CA GLN A 68 16.84 1.37 -5.91
C GLN A 68 15.48 0.91 -6.45
N ILE A 69 14.67 1.86 -6.90
CA ILE A 69 13.40 1.57 -7.57
C ILE A 69 13.68 1.05 -8.97
N THR A 70 13.13 -0.11 -9.31
CA THR A 70 13.32 -0.75 -10.63
C THR A 70 12.05 -0.82 -11.46
N LYS A 71 10.88 -0.77 -10.83
CA LYS A 71 9.60 -0.70 -11.54
C LYS A 71 9.14 0.73 -11.73
N ASP A 72 8.49 0.98 -12.86
CA ASP A 72 7.76 2.22 -13.07
C ASP A 72 6.57 2.30 -12.11
N LEU A 73 6.60 3.27 -11.19
CA LEU A 73 5.55 3.44 -10.17
C LEU A 73 4.17 3.77 -10.78
N ALA A 74 4.11 4.24 -12.02
CA ALA A 74 2.84 4.41 -12.75
C ALA A 74 2.17 3.07 -13.11
N LYS A 75 2.94 1.98 -13.11
CA LYS A 75 2.47 0.63 -13.44
C LYS A 75 2.29 -0.28 -12.23
N VAL A 76 2.56 0.23 -11.02
CA VAL A 76 2.37 -0.47 -9.75
C VAL A 76 1.21 0.19 -9.02
N SER A 77 0.17 -0.58 -8.73
CA SER A 77 -0.99 -0.09 -7.99
C SER A 77 -0.81 -0.18 -6.48
N ILE A 78 -1.65 0.53 -5.74
CA ILE A 78 -1.76 0.35 -4.28
C ILE A 78 -2.11 -1.10 -3.95
N HIS A 79 -2.96 -1.73 -4.74
CA HIS A 79 -3.31 -3.13 -4.56
C HIS A 79 -2.07 -4.04 -4.63
N ASP A 80 -1.21 -3.83 -5.62
CA ASP A 80 0.02 -4.61 -5.79
C ASP A 80 0.94 -4.46 -4.56
N LEU A 81 1.09 -3.25 -4.05
CA LEU A 81 1.90 -3.00 -2.87
C LEU A 81 1.32 -3.66 -1.62
N VAL A 82 0.01 -3.60 -1.42
CA VAL A 82 -0.67 -4.27 -0.30
C VAL A 82 -0.41 -5.78 -0.35
N GLU A 83 -0.54 -6.40 -1.52
CA GLU A 83 -0.25 -7.83 -1.67
C GLU A 83 1.21 -8.20 -1.37
N VAL A 84 2.16 -7.34 -1.75
CA VAL A 84 3.58 -7.53 -1.44
C VAL A 84 3.85 -7.48 0.05
N ILE A 85 3.24 -6.54 0.76
CA ILE A 85 3.50 -6.29 2.18
C ILE A 85 2.67 -7.22 3.10
N GLU A 86 1.42 -7.45 2.78
CA GLU A 86 0.48 -8.18 3.64
C GLU A 86 0.05 -9.54 3.08
N GLY A 87 0.31 -9.79 1.81
CA GLY A 87 -0.24 -10.93 1.10
C GLY A 87 -1.68 -10.70 0.63
N PRO A 88 -2.33 -11.74 0.07
CA PRO A 88 -3.73 -11.65 -0.37
C PRO A 88 -4.63 -11.20 0.78
N THR A 89 -5.42 -10.16 0.54
CA THR A 89 -6.30 -9.57 1.55
C THR A 89 -7.76 -9.63 1.12
N ALA A 90 -8.65 -9.80 2.09
CA ALA A 90 -10.09 -9.71 1.91
C ALA A 90 -10.71 -8.99 3.11
N LEU A 91 -11.84 -8.32 2.88
CA LEU A 91 -12.52 -7.54 3.92
C LEU A 91 -13.01 -8.39 5.09
N VAL A 92 -13.44 -9.60 4.81
CA VAL A 92 -14.04 -10.51 5.78
C VAL A 92 -13.53 -11.94 5.62
N LYS A 93 -13.61 -12.69 6.69
CA LYS A 93 -13.10 -14.08 6.77
C LYS A 93 -13.62 -15.00 5.65
N CYS A 94 -14.90 -14.90 5.29
CA CYS A 94 -15.50 -15.78 4.29
C CYS A 94 -14.98 -15.57 2.86
N LEU A 95 -14.31 -14.46 2.59
CA LEU A 95 -13.67 -14.18 1.30
C LEU A 95 -12.21 -14.65 1.25
N HIS A 96 -11.66 -15.13 2.36
CA HIS A 96 -10.35 -15.76 2.40
C HIS A 96 -10.45 -17.22 1.94
N LYS A 97 -9.65 -17.60 0.97
CA LYS A 97 -9.65 -18.96 0.40
C LYS A 97 -9.23 -20.03 1.41
N GLU A 98 -8.43 -19.65 2.40
CA GLU A 98 -7.80 -20.59 3.35
C GLU A 98 -8.57 -20.79 4.65
N ALA A 99 -9.58 -19.98 4.91
CA ALA A 99 -10.36 -20.06 6.14
C ALA A 99 -11.85 -19.81 5.88
N PRO A 100 -12.62 -20.85 5.52
CA PRO A 100 -14.05 -20.71 5.31
C PRO A 100 -14.74 -20.23 6.59
N CYS A 101 -15.70 -19.32 6.43
CA CYS A 101 -16.50 -18.81 7.53
C CYS A 101 -17.53 -19.85 7.96
N GLU A 102 -17.64 -20.10 9.25
CA GLU A 102 -18.52 -21.13 9.83
C GLU A 102 -20.01 -20.87 9.58
N ILE A 103 -20.40 -19.60 9.47
CA ILE A 103 -21.79 -19.17 9.24
C ILE A 103 -22.09 -18.83 7.77
N GLN A 104 -21.21 -19.15 6.84
CA GLN A 104 -21.34 -18.77 5.45
C GLN A 104 -22.66 -19.28 4.82
N GLY A 105 -23.10 -20.49 5.20
CA GLY A 105 -24.32 -21.09 4.66
C GLY A 105 -25.63 -20.37 5.08
N THR A 106 -25.61 -19.60 6.15
CA THR A 106 -26.78 -18.87 6.68
C THR A 106 -26.59 -17.35 6.66
N CYS A 107 -25.42 -16.87 6.22
CA CYS A 107 -25.10 -15.46 6.20
C CYS A 107 -25.87 -14.71 5.10
N ASN A 108 -26.64 -13.70 5.49
CA ASN A 108 -27.45 -12.90 4.55
C ASN A 108 -26.71 -11.71 3.93
N ILE A 109 -25.42 -11.49 4.27
CA ILE A 109 -24.61 -10.40 3.73
C ILE A 109 -23.45 -10.86 2.85
N VAL A 110 -23.35 -12.15 2.52
CA VAL A 110 -22.27 -12.67 1.66
C VAL A 110 -22.21 -11.90 0.33
N SER A 111 -23.35 -11.75 -0.33
CA SER A 111 -23.41 -11.08 -1.63
C SER A 111 -23.06 -9.58 -1.54
N PRO A 112 -23.68 -8.77 -0.67
CA PRO A 112 -23.30 -7.35 -0.55
C PRO A 112 -21.86 -7.14 -0.10
N ILE A 113 -21.32 -7.97 0.78
CA ILE A 113 -19.91 -7.86 1.21
C ILE A 113 -18.94 -8.26 0.09
N THR A 114 -19.28 -9.25 -0.70
CA THR A 114 -18.52 -9.63 -1.89
C THR A 114 -18.47 -8.47 -2.89
N ALA A 115 -19.62 -7.84 -3.15
CA ALA A 115 -19.69 -6.68 -4.04
C ALA A 115 -18.85 -5.51 -3.50
N LEU A 116 -18.90 -5.23 -2.20
CA LEU A 116 -18.08 -4.20 -1.55
C LEU A 116 -16.59 -4.52 -1.69
N ASN A 117 -16.20 -5.77 -1.43
CA ASN A 117 -14.80 -6.21 -1.57
C ASN A 117 -14.28 -5.99 -3.01
N HIS A 118 -15.07 -6.33 -4.01
CA HIS A 118 -14.72 -6.09 -5.42
C HIS A 118 -14.53 -4.60 -5.72
N ARG A 119 -15.43 -3.75 -5.27
CA ARG A 119 -15.33 -2.29 -5.47
C ARG A 119 -14.08 -1.70 -4.82
N LEU A 120 -13.75 -2.10 -3.59
CA LEU A 120 -12.54 -1.63 -2.92
C LEU A 120 -11.28 -2.15 -3.61
N THR A 121 -11.27 -3.41 -4.03
CA THR A 121 -10.17 -4.00 -4.78
C THR A 121 -9.95 -3.26 -6.11
N ASP A 122 -11.02 -3.00 -6.85
CA ASP A 122 -10.95 -2.26 -8.11
C ASP A 122 -10.43 -0.84 -7.91
N PHE A 123 -10.86 -0.17 -6.84
CA PHE A 123 -10.36 1.15 -6.49
C PHE A 123 -8.84 1.11 -6.22
N TYR A 124 -8.37 0.17 -5.40
CA TYR A 124 -6.95 0.02 -5.10
C TYR A 124 -6.11 -0.34 -6.34
N LYS A 125 -6.67 -1.13 -7.26
CA LYS A 125 -6.03 -1.45 -8.55
C LYS A 125 -5.97 -0.26 -9.50
N SER A 126 -6.93 0.65 -9.40
CA SER A 126 -6.99 1.84 -10.26
C SER A 126 -6.05 2.96 -9.85
N LEU A 127 -5.54 2.95 -8.61
CA LEU A 127 -4.67 3.99 -8.08
C LEU A 127 -3.21 3.54 -8.14
N SER A 128 -2.41 4.19 -8.98
CA SER A 128 -0.98 3.91 -9.09
C SER A 128 -0.18 4.55 -7.94
N LEU A 129 0.97 3.95 -7.63
CA LEU A 129 1.91 4.51 -6.66
C LEU A 129 2.44 5.87 -7.11
N LYS A 130 2.65 6.07 -8.41
CA LYS A 130 3.06 7.36 -8.96
C LYS A 130 2.02 8.43 -8.70
N GLU A 131 0.75 8.14 -8.98
CA GLU A 131 -0.36 9.06 -8.74
C GLU A 131 -0.46 9.43 -7.26
N LEU A 132 -0.35 8.45 -6.37
CA LEU A 132 -0.44 8.68 -4.92
C LEU A 132 0.75 9.46 -4.37
N LEU A 133 1.98 9.09 -4.75
CA LEU A 133 3.20 9.55 -4.09
C LEU A 133 3.88 10.72 -4.80
N VAL A 134 3.74 10.86 -6.10
CA VAL A 134 4.46 11.83 -6.93
C VAL A 134 3.50 12.87 -7.49
N GLU A 135 2.42 12.44 -8.10
CA GLU A 135 1.35 13.29 -8.58
C GLU A 135 0.40 13.58 -7.42
N ARG A 136 -0.18 14.78 -7.37
CA ARG A 136 -1.18 15.07 -6.33
C ARG A 136 -2.47 14.33 -6.66
N VAL A 137 -2.88 13.43 -5.79
CA VAL A 137 -4.24 12.87 -5.84
C VAL A 137 -5.22 14.02 -5.70
N ALA A 138 -6.12 14.17 -6.66
CA ALA A 138 -7.18 15.15 -6.57
C ALA A 138 -8.06 14.85 -5.37
N MET A 139 -8.10 15.79 -4.42
CA MET A 139 -9.03 15.68 -3.29
C MET A 139 -10.46 15.83 -3.81
N PRO A 140 -11.40 14.97 -3.37
CA PRO A 140 -12.80 15.19 -3.70
C PRO A 140 -13.22 16.56 -3.21
N ALA A 141 -13.96 17.32 -4.06
CA ALA A 141 -14.51 18.59 -3.65
C ALA A 141 -15.30 18.40 -2.35
N LYS A 142 -15.00 19.21 -1.33
CA LYS A 142 -15.84 19.25 -0.11
C LYS A 142 -17.24 19.59 -0.59
N LYS A 143 -18.19 18.66 -0.44
CA LYS A 143 -19.60 19.02 -0.49
C LYS A 143 -19.76 20.06 0.61
N SER A 144 -20.02 21.30 0.25
CA SER A 144 -20.47 22.29 1.19
C SER A 144 -21.70 21.66 1.88
N SER A 145 -21.60 21.43 3.17
CA SER A 145 -22.77 21.13 3.96
C SER A 145 -23.64 22.39 3.88
N GLU A 146 -24.63 22.37 3.01
CA GLU A 146 -25.73 23.31 3.17
C GLU A 146 -26.28 23.05 4.57
N ALA A 147 -26.05 24.00 5.44
CA ALA A 147 -26.70 24.04 6.72
C ALA A 147 -28.18 24.01 6.43
N VAL A 148 -28.82 22.89 6.77
CA VAL A 148 -30.28 22.85 6.83
C VAL A 148 -30.64 23.79 7.95
N ALA A 149 -31.05 25.00 7.58
CA ALA A 149 -31.66 25.92 8.51
C ALA A 149 -32.99 25.29 8.95
N HIS A 150 -33.03 24.74 10.15
CA HIS A 150 -34.27 24.45 10.80
C HIS A 150 -34.87 25.79 11.21
N GLY A 151 -35.77 26.27 10.39
CA GLY A 151 -36.71 27.31 10.77
C GLY A 151 -37.81 26.74 11.63
#